data_e135813d4384cb9a644bc428fa09cbda
#
_entry.id   e135813d4384cb9a644bc428fa09cbda
#
_cell.length_a   1.000
_cell.length_b   1.000
_cell.length_c   1.000
_cell.angle_alpha   90.00
_cell.angle_beta   90.00
_cell.angle_gamma   90.00
#
_symmetry.space_group_name_H-M   'P 1'
#
loop_
_entity.id
_entity.type
_entity.pdbx_description
1 polymer ?
#
loop_
_entity_poly.entity_id
_entity_poly.type
_entity_poly.pdbx_seq_one_letter_code
_entity_poly.pdbx_strand_id
1 'polypeptide(L)'
;MLFNTTSLRSLDDGQKAQLALTAEDKRRARITATREIYAKCILFDYSYKFFYEDGYGKESLILNMSGEAYEQADNSRKYFTACLLAYYQQLWLWSTHRSALADFNIEKPLWVFVGNTVSGEESDILEVVNFLADFLNSETQIKIWLTDLIADKAQILDAKGNNIFSGRFTPLMGFGGRVDELYADILLRVFNAPARQRLKLVNIKSSKGELALRVGDAEPFGLINIGDDAGFFGMAEDVEAFDSERDDFGGALFGTLNNKDSRLNVLIGSRKFTEGWSSWRVSTMGLLNMGQGEGSQIIQLFGRGVRLKGKGFSLKRTLPQDRPKGVHLDKLEALNIFSVRASYMAAFKDYLREEGIMRCTVNRRQLL
;
A
#
# COMPACT_ATOMS: atom_id res chain seq x y z
N MET A 1 12.88 8.12 15.24
CA MET A 1 14.20 8.28 15.88
C MET A 1 15.18 8.81 14.85
N LEU A 2 15.67 10.03 15.04
CA LEU A 2 16.67 10.65 14.16
C LEU A 2 18.06 10.18 14.62
N PHE A 3 18.71 9.35 13.83
CA PHE A 3 20.10 8.97 14.07
C PHE A 3 21.02 10.09 13.56
N ASN A 4 21.66 10.78 14.47
CA ASN A 4 22.63 11.84 14.11
C ASN A 4 23.99 11.22 13.83
N THR A 5 24.56 11.53 12.65
CA THR A 5 25.82 10.99 12.13
C THR A 5 27.07 11.62 12.77
N THR A 6 26.93 12.34 13.86
CA THR A 6 28.01 13.20 14.45
C THR A 6 29.08 12.43 15.22
N SER A 7 28.87 11.16 15.60
CA SER A 7 29.78 10.43 16.49
C SER A 7 31.05 9.84 15.83
N LEU A 8 31.20 9.92 14.50
CA LEU A 8 32.40 9.46 13.79
C LEU A 8 33.48 10.54 13.62
N ARG A 9 33.16 11.78 13.97
CA ARG A 9 34.14 12.89 13.90
C ARG A 9 35.08 12.97 15.09
N SER A 10 34.88 12.17 16.14
CA SER A 10 35.68 12.21 17.37
C SER A 10 36.84 11.19 17.43
N LEU A 11 37.06 10.40 16.36
CA LEU A 11 38.23 9.53 16.28
C LEU A 11 39.38 10.33 15.66
N ASP A 12 40.55 10.28 16.30
CA ASP A 12 41.76 10.87 15.73
C ASP A 12 42.22 10.13 14.46
N ASP A 13 43.02 10.77 13.63
CA ASP A 13 43.46 10.23 12.35
C ASP A 13 44.37 9.01 12.48
N GLY A 14 45.03 8.81 13.64
CA GLY A 14 45.80 7.61 13.98
C GLY A 14 44.90 6.41 14.25
N GLN A 15 43.79 6.62 14.91
CA GLN A 15 42.77 5.57 15.15
C GLN A 15 42.07 5.15 13.85
N LYS A 16 41.87 6.08 12.92
CA LYS A 16 41.34 5.79 11.57
C LYS A 16 42.30 5.00 10.71
N ALA A 17 43.62 5.23 10.84
CA ALA A 17 44.65 4.57 10.04
C ALA A 17 44.94 3.13 10.48
N GLN A 18 44.73 2.78 11.77
CA GLN A 18 44.90 1.42 12.26
C GLN A 18 43.74 0.46 11.88
N LEU A 19 42.65 0.99 11.36
CA LEU A 19 41.50 0.22 10.96
C LEU A 19 41.46 0.08 9.43
N ALA A 20 42.34 -0.77 8.86
CA ALA A 20 42.22 -1.27 7.48
C ALA A 20 40.95 -2.16 7.34
N LEU A 21 39.81 -1.62 7.75
CA LEU A 21 38.53 -2.33 7.76
C LEU A 21 37.87 -2.20 6.39
N THR A 22 37.32 -3.30 5.92
CA THR A 22 36.42 -3.31 4.76
C THR A 22 35.24 -2.37 5.00
N ALA A 23 34.54 -1.98 3.93
CA ALA A 23 33.36 -1.13 4.06
C ALA A 23 32.30 -1.77 5.01
N GLU A 24 32.26 -3.09 5.04
CA GLU A 24 31.33 -3.86 5.88
C GLU A 24 31.77 -3.88 7.35
N ASP A 25 33.06 -3.98 7.63
CA ASP A 25 33.59 -3.90 8.99
C ASP A 25 33.38 -2.51 9.60
N LYS A 26 33.56 -1.46 8.78
CA LYS A 26 33.26 -0.07 9.18
C LYS A 26 31.78 0.12 9.49
N ARG A 27 30.89 -0.52 8.71
CA ARG A 27 29.45 -0.49 8.95
C ARG A 27 29.09 -1.22 10.24
N ARG A 28 29.64 -2.41 10.48
CA ARG A 28 29.41 -3.19 11.72
C ARG A 28 29.92 -2.45 12.96
N ALA A 29 31.14 -1.91 12.91
CA ALA A 29 31.71 -1.13 14.00
C ALA A 29 30.87 0.11 14.31
N ARG A 30 30.31 0.78 13.27
CA ARG A 30 29.45 1.93 13.42
C ARG A 30 28.11 1.56 14.09
N ILE A 31 27.51 0.42 13.72
CA ILE A 31 26.27 -0.09 14.32
C ILE A 31 26.51 -0.45 15.79
N THR A 32 27.64 -1.13 16.10
CA THR A 32 27.99 -1.53 17.46
C THR A 32 28.24 -0.32 18.36
N ALA A 33 29.04 0.65 17.89
CA ALA A 33 29.29 1.89 18.64
C ALA A 33 28.00 2.70 18.87
N THR A 34 27.13 2.77 17.88
CA THR A 34 25.82 3.41 18.02
C THR A 34 24.95 2.70 19.03
N ARG A 35 24.90 1.36 19.00
CA ARG A 35 24.18 0.55 20.00
C ARG A 35 24.71 0.75 21.41
N GLU A 36 26.03 0.73 21.61
CA GLU A 36 26.64 0.92 22.93
C GLU A 36 26.36 2.29 23.54
N ILE A 37 26.33 3.34 22.72
CA ILE A 37 26.03 4.70 23.18
C ILE A 37 24.55 4.86 23.50
N TYR A 38 23.68 4.49 22.56
CA TYR A 38 22.25 4.74 22.70
C TYR A 38 21.53 3.71 23.59
N ALA A 39 22.03 2.46 23.69
CA ALA A 39 21.43 1.47 24.57
C ALA A 39 21.44 1.93 26.04
N LYS A 40 22.46 2.68 26.45
CA LYS A 40 22.55 3.24 27.81
C LYS A 40 21.51 4.35 28.08
N CYS A 41 20.91 4.92 27.05
CA CYS A 41 19.89 5.96 27.14
C CYS A 41 18.47 5.40 27.02
N ILE A 42 18.31 4.11 26.73
CA ILE A 42 17.00 3.46 26.61
C ILE A 42 16.52 3.12 28.01
N LEU A 43 15.55 3.89 28.51
CA LEU A 43 14.89 3.63 29.79
C LEU A 43 13.74 2.63 29.65
N PHE A 44 13.14 2.54 28.46
CA PHE A 44 12.04 1.65 28.17
C PHE A 44 12.04 1.29 26.67
N ASP A 45 12.00 0.01 26.36
CA ASP A 45 11.86 -0.49 24.99
C ASP A 45 10.47 -1.08 24.79
N TYR A 46 9.68 -0.42 23.95
CA TYR A 46 8.41 -0.92 23.45
C TYR A 46 8.50 -0.98 21.94
N SER A 47 9.22 -2.00 21.46
CA SER A 47 9.41 -2.24 20.03
C SER A 47 8.09 -2.60 19.35
N TYR A 48 8.08 -2.59 18.01
CA TYR A 48 6.91 -3.00 17.24
C TYR A 48 6.45 -4.43 17.57
N LYS A 49 7.36 -5.30 18.01
CA LYS A 49 7.05 -6.66 18.48
C LYS A 49 6.03 -6.63 19.63
N PHE A 50 6.32 -5.91 20.70
CA PHE A 50 5.43 -5.81 21.86
C PHE A 50 4.11 -5.13 21.46
N PHE A 51 4.16 -4.07 20.66
CA PHE A 51 2.98 -3.41 20.12
C PHE A 51 2.08 -4.40 19.37
N TYR A 52 2.66 -5.25 18.53
CA TYR A 52 1.92 -6.23 17.76
C TYR A 52 1.38 -7.38 18.63
N GLU A 53 2.20 -7.93 19.56
CA GLU A 53 1.82 -9.02 20.46
C GLU A 53 0.71 -8.60 21.42
N ASP A 54 0.71 -7.36 21.88
CA ASP A 54 -0.36 -6.76 22.69
C ASP A 54 -1.65 -6.50 21.91
N GLY A 55 -1.65 -6.80 20.62
CA GLY A 55 -2.81 -6.71 19.73
C GLY A 55 -3.03 -5.34 19.12
N TYR A 56 -2.13 -4.37 19.31
CA TYR A 56 -2.28 -3.03 18.75
C TYR A 56 -2.09 -2.99 17.23
N GLY A 57 -2.81 -2.03 16.61
CA GLY A 57 -2.74 -1.77 15.18
C GLY A 57 -3.34 -2.87 14.30
N LYS A 58 -3.28 -2.70 12.99
CA LYS A 58 -3.76 -3.65 11.99
C LYS A 58 -2.81 -4.84 11.85
N GLU A 59 -3.35 -5.98 11.45
CA GLU A 59 -2.55 -7.09 10.91
C GLU A 59 -1.87 -6.65 9.62
N SER A 60 -0.63 -7.07 9.39
CA SER A 60 0.12 -6.71 8.18
C SER A 60 0.30 -7.91 7.27
N LEU A 61 -0.05 -7.73 5.99
CA LEU A 61 -0.01 -8.77 4.98
C LEU A 61 0.85 -8.30 3.81
N ILE A 62 2.04 -8.85 3.68
CA ILE A 62 2.97 -8.52 2.58
C ILE A 62 2.72 -9.50 1.44
N LEU A 63 2.27 -8.97 0.32
CA LEU A 63 1.78 -9.69 -0.85
C LEU A 63 2.65 -9.37 -2.07
N ASN A 64 3.89 -9.86 -2.07
CA ASN A 64 4.86 -9.55 -3.12
C ASN A 64 5.04 -10.73 -4.06
N MET A 65 4.89 -10.48 -5.34
CA MET A 65 5.27 -11.40 -6.41
C MET A 65 6.80 -11.49 -6.53
N SER A 66 7.31 -12.59 -7.09
CA SER A 66 8.75 -12.69 -7.40
C SER A 66 9.16 -11.66 -8.47
N GLY A 67 10.37 -11.10 -8.36
CA GLY A 67 10.84 -10.08 -9.30
C GLY A 67 10.90 -10.56 -10.75
N GLU A 68 11.40 -11.78 -10.97
CA GLU A 68 11.48 -12.39 -12.32
C GLU A 68 10.10 -12.57 -12.95
N ALA A 69 9.10 -12.98 -12.17
CA ALA A 69 7.74 -13.13 -12.68
C ALA A 69 7.08 -11.77 -12.99
N TYR A 70 7.47 -10.72 -12.27
CA TYR A 70 6.93 -9.36 -12.47
C TYR A 70 7.36 -8.74 -13.81
N GLU A 71 8.54 -9.07 -14.31
CA GLU A 71 9.07 -8.51 -15.57
C GLU A 71 8.24 -8.92 -16.81
N GLN A 72 7.40 -9.94 -16.68
CA GLN A 72 6.47 -10.31 -17.73
C GLN A 72 5.21 -9.42 -17.66
N ALA A 73 4.91 -8.68 -18.72
CA ALA A 73 3.83 -7.68 -18.75
C ALA A 73 2.46 -8.23 -18.31
N ASP A 74 2.07 -9.42 -18.77
CA ASP A 74 0.79 -10.02 -18.36
C ASP A 74 0.77 -10.42 -16.88
N ASN A 75 1.89 -10.84 -16.31
CA ASN A 75 1.97 -11.18 -14.90
C ASN A 75 1.87 -9.93 -14.01
N SER A 76 2.51 -8.83 -14.39
CA SER A 76 2.43 -7.58 -13.65
C SER A 76 1.00 -7.03 -13.65
N ARG A 77 0.32 -7.05 -14.79
CA ARG A 77 -1.08 -6.62 -14.94
C ARG A 77 -2.03 -7.50 -14.12
N LYS A 78 -1.85 -8.82 -14.17
CA LYS A 78 -2.60 -9.79 -13.37
C LYS A 78 -2.37 -9.58 -11.87
N TYR A 79 -1.13 -9.32 -11.47
CA TYR A 79 -0.78 -9.02 -10.09
C TYR A 79 -1.43 -7.73 -9.60
N PHE A 80 -1.37 -6.65 -10.35
CA PHE A 80 -2.06 -5.41 -10.00
C PHE A 80 -3.58 -5.59 -9.95
N THR A 81 -4.16 -6.41 -10.83
CA THR A 81 -5.59 -6.77 -10.77
C THR A 81 -5.93 -7.48 -9.47
N ALA A 82 -5.08 -8.40 -9.01
CA ALA A 82 -5.25 -9.06 -7.72
C ALA A 82 -5.10 -8.09 -6.53
N CYS A 83 -4.19 -7.11 -6.62
CA CYS A 83 -4.03 -6.04 -5.64
C CYS A 83 -5.29 -5.15 -5.58
N LEU A 84 -5.83 -4.78 -6.73
CA LEU A 84 -7.07 -4.01 -6.83
C LEU A 84 -8.26 -4.79 -6.25
N LEU A 85 -8.35 -6.09 -6.55
CA LEU A 85 -9.41 -6.95 -6.00
C LEU A 85 -9.29 -7.08 -4.47
N ALA A 86 -8.07 -7.13 -3.92
CA ALA A 86 -7.85 -7.16 -2.48
C ALA A 86 -8.27 -5.85 -1.79
N TYR A 87 -8.00 -4.70 -2.43
CA TYR A 87 -8.50 -3.41 -1.97
C TYR A 87 -10.03 -3.31 -2.10
N TYR A 88 -10.57 -3.68 -3.26
CA TYR A 88 -12.02 -3.72 -3.49
C TYR A 88 -12.74 -4.58 -2.44
N GLN A 89 -12.22 -5.76 -2.10
CA GLN A 89 -12.78 -6.61 -1.07
C GLN A 89 -12.94 -5.87 0.27
N GLN A 90 -11.94 -5.10 0.69
CA GLN A 90 -12.05 -4.30 1.92
C GLN A 90 -13.12 -3.20 1.78
N LEU A 91 -13.17 -2.53 0.65
CA LEU A 91 -14.16 -1.48 0.39
C LEU A 91 -15.58 -2.04 0.32
N TRP A 92 -15.74 -3.22 -0.31
CA TRP A 92 -17.00 -3.95 -0.40
C TRP A 92 -17.48 -4.40 0.99
N LEU A 93 -16.62 -5.05 1.78
CA LEU A 93 -16.93 -5.47 3.15
C LEU A 93 -17.34 -4.28 4.03
N TRP A 94 -16.58 -3.19 3.97
CA TRP A 94 -16.88 -1.97 4.73
C TRP A 94 -18.24 -1.40 4.36
N SER A 95 -18.55 -1.30 3.08
CA SER A 95 -19.81 -0.70 2.62
C SER A 95 -21.03 -1.60 2.86
N THR A 96 -20.86 -2.92 2.74
CA THR A 96 -21.94 -3.91 2.92
C THR A 96 -22.29 -4.09 4.40
N HIS A 97 -21.31 -3.98 5.29
CA HIS A 97 -21.50 -4.28 6.72
C HIS A 97 -21.45 -3.04 7.62
N ARG A 98 -21.71 -1.82 7.09
CA ARG A 98 -21.56 -0.54 7.82
C ARG A 98 -22.21 -0.55 9.20
N SER A 99 -23.43 -1.07 9.34
CA SER A 99 -24.15 -1.11 10.63
C SER A 99 -23.44 -2.01 11.64
N ALA A 100 -22.99 -3.19 11.22
CA ALA A 100 -22.27 -4.14 12.07
C ALA A 100 -20.85 -3.65 12.45
N LEU A 101 -20.29 -2.72 11.66
CA LEU A 101 -18.96 -2.15 11.85
C LEU A 101 -18.96 -0.88 12.70
N ALA A 102 -20.12 -0.34 13.07
CA ALA A 102 -20.21 0.96 13.76
C ALA A 102 -19.37 1.02 15.05
N ASP A 103 -19.41 -0.04 15.87
CA ASP A 103 -18.69 -0.10 17.14
C ASP A 103 -17.18 -0.28 16.99
N PHE A 104 -16.72 -0.73 15.81
CA PHE A 104 -15.31 -1.06 15.56
C PHE A 104 -14.52 0.13 15.01
N ASN A 105 -15.18 1.25 14.73
CA ASN A 105 -14.57 2.48 14.22
C ASN A 105 -13.73 2.27 12.94
N ILE A 106 -14.17 1.35 12.07
CA ILE A 106 -13.50 1.10 10.79
C ILE A 106 -13.84 2.24 9.82
N GLU A 107 -12.82 2.98 9.42
CA GLU A 107 -12.97 4.06 8.42
C GLU A 107 -13.08 3.48 7.01
N LYS A 108 -13.65 4.28 6.08
CA LYS A 108 -13.70 3.92 4.67
C LYS A 108 -12.29 3.61 4.16
N PRO A 109 -12.04 2.42 3.60
CA PRO A 109 -10.73 2.03 3.07
C PRO A 109 -10.14 3.06 2.09
N LEU A 110 -8.83 3.22 2.12
CA LEU A 110 -8.06 4.04 1.20
C LEU A 110 -6.84 3.25 0.73
N TRP A 111 -6.63 3.24 -0.58
CA TRP A 111 -5.43 2.69 -1.20
C TRP A 111 -4.40 3.78 -1.45
N VAL A 112 -3.24 3.65 -0.85
CA VAL A 112 -2.15 4.62 -0.98
C VAL A 112 -1.01 4.02 -1.78
N PHE A 113 -0.56 4.71 -2.80
CA PHE A 113 0.66 4.39 -3.53
C PHE A 113 1.76 5.39 -3.18
N VAL A 114 2.95 4.87 -2.94
CA VAL A 114 4.15 5.69 -2.72
C VAL A 114 5.21 5.25 -3.71
N GLY A 115 5.59 6.17 -4.58
CA GLY A 115 6.65 6.00 -5.55
C GLY A 115 7.88 6.82 -5.20
N ASN A 116 9.00 6.42 -5.77
CA ASN A 116 10.29 7.08 -5.61
C ASN A 116 10.51 8.16 -6.67
N THR A 117 10.06 7.89 -7.90
CA THR A 117 10.28 8.70 -9.10
C THR A 117 8.99 9.34 -9.56
N VAL A 118 8.99 10.67 -9.75
CA VAL A 118 7.84 11.44 -10.22
C VAL A 118 7.91 11.70 -11.73
N SER A 119 9.11 11.96 -12.25
CA SER A 119 9.36 12.39 -13.64
C SER A 119 10.21 11.39 -14.40
N GLY A 120 10.10 11.41 -15.74
CA GLY A 120 10.81 10.53 -16.67
C GLY A 120 9.97 9.33 -17.13
N GLU A 121 10.45 8.64 -18.16
CA GLU A 121 9.75 7.48 -18.77
C GLU A 121 9.53 6.32 -17.78
N GLU A 122 10.39 6.20 -16.76
CA GLU A 122 10.30 5.21 -15.67
C GLU A 122 9.61 5.78 -14.43
N SER A 123 8.66 6.71 -14.58
CA SER A 123 7.93 7.28 -13.45
C SER A 123 7.05 6.23 -12.77
N ASP A 124 7.26 6.03 -11.47
CA ASP A 124 6.42 5.16 -10.63
C ASP A 124 4.95 5.60 -10.62
N ILE A 125 4.76 6.91 -10.65
CA ILE A 125 3.40 7.49 -10.65
C ILE A 125 2.69 7.16 -11.95
N LEU A 126 3.38 7.28 -13.08
CA LEU A 126 2.84 6.95 -14.40
C LEU A 126 2.53 5.45 -14.51
N GLU A 127 3.36 4.58 -13.94
CA GLU A 127 3.09 3.13 -13.90
C GLU A 127 1.76 2.81 -13.23
N VAL A 128 1.44 3.46 -12.10
CA VAL A 128 0.15 3.29 -11.42
C VAL A 128 -1.00 3.83 -12.26
N VAL A 129 -0.86 5.01 -12.87
CA VAL A 129 -1.90 5.60 -13.71
C VAL A 129 -2.16 4.72 -14.93
N ASN A 130 -1.12 4.22 -15.58
CA ASN A 130 -1.23 3.28 -16.71
C ASN A 130 -1.93 1.98 -16.31
N PHE A 131 -1.62 1.43 -15.12
CA PHE A 131 -2.34 0.26 -14.62
C PHE A 131 -3.84 0.53 -14.44
N LEU A 132 -4.21 1.68 -13.83
CA LEU A 132 -5.61 2.04 -13.63
C LEU A 132 -6.33 2.24 -14.98
N ALA A 133 -5.66 2.85 -15.95
CA ALA A 133 -6.19 3.01 -17.32
C ALA A 133 -6.36 1.65 -18.01
N ASP A 134 -5.38 0.75 -17.88
CA ASP A 134 -5.40 -0.58 -18.46
C ASP A 134 -6.52 -1.45 -17.87
N PHE A 135 -6.77 -1.36 -16.57
CA PHE A 135 -7.90 -2.02 -15.93
C PHE A 135 -9.23 -1.64 -16.57
N LEU A 136 -9.40 -0.37 -16.94
CA LEU A 136 -10.58 0.13 -17.63
C LEU A 136 -10.61 -0.25 -19.12
N ASN A 137 -9.46 -0.24 -19.79
CA ASN A 137 -9.37 -0.46 -21.23
C ASN A 137 -9.43 -1.95 -21.63
N SER A 138 -9.01 -2.86 -20.75
CA SER A 138 -8.84 -4.29 -21.05
C SER A 138 -9.90 -5.17 -20.37
N GLU A 139 -11.16 -4.77 -20.39
CA GLU A 139 -12.29 -5.39 -19.66
C GLU A 139 -12.34 -6.92 -19.79
N THR A 140 -12.24 -7.44 -21.03
CA THR A 140 -12.33 -8.89 -21.28
C THR A 140 -11.25 -9.66 -20.54
N GLN A 141 -10.00 -9.21 -20.62
CA GLN A 141 -8.88 -9.85 -19.95
C GLN A 141 -8.95 -9.72 -18.43
N ILE A 142 -9.37 -8.56 -17.94
CA ILE A 142 -9.59 -8.32 -16.51
C ILE A 142 -10.65 -9.28 -15.94
N LYS A 143 -11.77 -9.48 -16.64
CA LYS A 143 -12.83 -10.40 -16.22
C LYS A 143 -12.33 -11.87 -16.14
N ILE A 144 -11.45 -12.29 -17.05
CA ILE A 144 -10.81 -13.61 -16.99
C ILE A 144 -9.98 -13.71 -15.70
N TRP A 145 -9.11 -12.74 -15.42
CA TRP A 145 -8.28 -12.75 -14.22
C TRP A 145 -9.09 -12.67 -12.93
N LEU A 146 -10.16 -11.87 -12.89
CA LEU A 146 -11.08 -11.79 -11.74
C LEU A 146 -11.76 -13.14 -11.48
N THR A 147 -12.18 -13.84 -12.54
CA THR A 147 -12.77 -15.17 -12.44
C THR A 147 -11.79 -16.17 -11.83
N ASP A 148 -10.55 -16.19 -12.32
CA ASP A 148 -9.49 -17.06 -11.80
C ASP A 148 -9.12 -16.75 -10.35
N LEU A 149 -9.06 -15.48 -9.99
CA LEU A 149 -8.76 -15.03 -8.62
C LEU A 149 -9.84 -15.48 -7.63
N ILE A 150 -11.12 -15.30 -7.96
CA ILE A 150 -12.23 -15.74 -7.10
C ILE A 150 -12.30 -17.25 -6.99
N ALA A 151 -12.02 -17.97 -8.10
CA ALA A 151 -11.99 -19.43 -8.11
C ALA A 151 -10.73 -20.04 -7.47
N ASP A 152 -9.82 -19.22 -6.92
CA ASP A 152 -8.50 -19.60 -6.37
C ASP A 152 -7.61 -20.37 -7.38
N LYS A 153 -7.78 -20.07 -8.67
CA LYS A 153 -7.02 -20.70 -9.79
C LYS A 153 -5.86 -19.83 -10.27
N ALA A 154 -5.84 -18.54 -9.90
CA ALA A 154 -4.78 -17.63 -10.30
C ALA A 154 -3.46 -18.01 -9.62
N GLN A 155 -2.44 -18.32 -10.44
CA GLN A 155 -1.10 -18.65 -9.97
C GLN A 155 -0.25 -17.36 -9.95
N ILE A 156 -0.24 -16.65 -8.81
CA ILE A 156 0.62 -15.51 -8.58
C ILE A 156 1.57 -15.88 -7.43
N LEU A 157 2.83 -16.17 -7.79
CA LEU A 157 3.76 -16.83 -6.89
C LEU A 157 4.74 -15.84 -6.25
N ASP A 158 5.06 -16.07 -4.98
CA ASP A 158 6.19 -15.42 -4.32
C ASP A 158 7.52 -16.08 -4.74
N ALA A 159 8.64 -15.54 -4.26
CA ALA A 159 9.99 -16.09 -4.54
C ALA A 159 10.20 -17.52 -4.01
N LYS A 160 9.28 -18.06 -3.22
CA LYS A 160 9.32 -19.43 -2.69
C LYS A 160 8.33 -20.36 -3.39
N GLY A 161 7.65 -19.88 -4.44
CA GLY A 161 6.67 -20.64 -5.20
C GLY A 161 5.30 -20.78 -4.53
N ASN A 162 5.00 -20.00 -3.48
CA ASN A 162 3.68 -20.01 -2.85
C ASN A 162 2.74 -19.04 -3.56
N ASN A 163 1.49 -19.45 -3.79
CA ASN A 163 0.46 -18.53 -4.29
C ASN A 163 0.07 -17.53 -3.20
N ILE A 164 0.43 -16.25 -3.43
CA ILE A 164 0.26 -15.16 -2.46
C ILE A 164 -1.20 -14.75 -2.23
N PHE A 165 -2.10 -15.10 -3.13
CA PHE A 165 -3.52 -14.77 -3.04
C PHE A 165 -4.42 -15.99 -2.73
N SER A 166 -3.85 -17.15 -2.46
CA SER A 166 -4.63 -18.36 -2.19
C SER A 166 -5.58 -18.20 -1.00
N GLY A 167 -6.85 -18.56 -1.19
CA GLY A 167 -7.91 -18.46 -0.19
C GLY A 167 -8.28 -17.04 0.26
N ARG A 168 -7.74 -16.01 -0.43
CA ARG A 168 -7.86 -14.63 0.02
C ARG A 168 -9.22 -14.01 -0.24
N PHE A 169 -9.83 -14.38 -1.35
CA PHE A 169 -11.07 -13.79 -1.84
C PHE A 169 -12.32 -14.56 -1.41
N THR A 170 -12.23 -15.36 -0.34
CA THR A 170 -13.37 -16.09 0.23
C THR A 170 -14.62 -15.22 0.44
N PRO A 171 -14.54 -13.97 0.94
CA PRO A 171 -15.72 -13.10 1.07
C PRO A 171 -16.42 -12.79 -0.25
N LEU A 172 -15.68 -12.84 -1.37
CA LEU A 172 -16.18 -12.53 -2.71
C LEU A 172 -16.66 -13.77 -3.48
N MET A 173 -16.60 -14.97 -2.90
CA MET A 173 -17.03 -16.21 -3.59
C MET A 173 -18.49 -16.16 -4.05
N GLY A 174 -19.34 -15.32 -3.43
CA GLY A 174 -20.70 -15.07 -3.90
C GLY A 174 -20.80 -14.49 -5.31
N PHE A 175 -19.71 -13.90 -5.83
CA PHE A 175 -19.60 -13.44 -7.22
C PHE A 175 -19.16 -14.54 -8.19
N GLY A 176 -18.90 -15.78 -7.73
CA GLY A 176 -18.54 -16.88 -8.59
C GLY A 176 -19.57 -17.10 -9.70
N GLY A 177 -19.15 -17.09 -10.97
CA GLY A 177 -20.03 -17.16 -12.14
C GLY A 177 -20.76 -15.85 -12.49
N ARG A 178 -20.57 -14.76 -11.75
CA ARG A 178 -21.17 -13.43 -11.95
C ARG A 178 -20.12 -12.33 -12.09
N VAL A 179 -19.11 -12.58 -12.93
CA VAL A 179 -17.95 -11.68 -13.07
C VAL A 179 -18.36 -10.30 -13.63
N ASP A 180 -19.41 -10.23 -14.44
CA ASP A 180 -19.93 -8.96 -14.98
C ASP A 180 -20.47 -8.08 -13.85
N GLU A 181 -21.20 -8.65 -12.89
CA GLU A 181 -21.68 -7.93 -11.70
C GLU A 181 -20.51 -7.48 -10.82
N LEU A 182 -19.51 -8.34 -10.63
CA LEU A 182 -18.30 -8.00 -9.88
C LEU A 182 -17.57 -6.83 -10.53
N TYR A 183 -17.35 -6.87 -11.85
CA TYR A 183 -16.66 -5.82 -12.57
C TYR A 183 -17.43 -4.49 -12.50
N ALA A 184 -18.74 -4.53 -12.67
CA ALA A 184 -19.61 -3.35 -12.54
C ALA A 184 -19.58 -2.77 -11.11
N ASP A 185 -19.60 -3.62 -10.08
CA ASP A 185 -19.51 -3.16 -8.69
C ASP A 185 -18.10 -2.59 -8.35
N ILE A 186 -17.04 -3.13 -8.96
CA ILE A 186 -15.69 -2.53 -8.86
C ILE A 186 -15.68 -1.13 -9.48
N LEU A 187 -16.25 -0.95 -10.68
CA LEU A 187 -16.34 0.38 -11.31
C LEU A 187 -17.08 1.37 -10.42
N LEU A 188 -18.19 0.94 -9.82
CA LEU A 188 -19.00 1.81 -8.98
C LEU A 188 -18.27 2.18 -7.67
N ARG A 189 -17.67 1.21 -6.98
CA ARG A 189 -17.11 1.43 -5.64
C ARG A 189 -15.68 1.97 -5.65
N VAL A 190 -14.83 1.48 -6.56
CA VAL A 190 -13.42 1.91 -6.62
C VAL A 190 -13.28 3.17 -7.46
N PHE A 191 -13.94 3.19 -8.63
CA PHE A 191 -13.77 4.25 -9.62
C PHE A 191 -14.88 5.32 -9.61
N ASN A 192 -15.86 5.21 -8.72
CA ASN A 192 -17.06 6.08 -8.64
C ASN A 192 -17.86 6.14 -9.94
N ALA A 193 -17.67 5.19 -10.84
CA ALA A 193 -18.21 5.21 -12.19
C ALA A 193 -19.37 4.22 -12.37
N PRO A 194 -20.52 4.63 -12.89
CA PRO A 194 -21.65 3.73 -13.12
C PRO A 194 -21.44 2.80 -14.32
N ALA A 195 -20.50 3.15 -15.20
CA ALA A 195 -20.15 2.38 -16.39
C ALA A 195 -18.69 2.61 -16.77
N ARG A 196 -18.14 1.71 -17.57
CA ARG A 196 -16.79 1.81 -18.11
C ARG A 196 -16.68 2.98 -19.09
N GLN A 197 -15.73 3.86 -18.84
CA GLN A 197 -15.27 4.92 -19.73
C GLN A 197 -13.74 5.06 -19.60
N ARG A 198 -13.15 5.92 -20.42
CA ARG A 198 -11.70 6.19 -20.34
C ARG A 198 -11.34 6.87 -19.02
N LEU A 199 -10.17 6.55 -18.51
CA LEU A 199 -9.56 7.28 -17.40
C LEU A 199 -9.24 8.71 -17.86
N LYS A 200 -9.50 9.69 -17.01
CA LYS A 200 -9.08 11.07 -17.20
C LYS A 200 -8.13 11.50 -16.08
N LEU A 201 -7.00 12.05 -16.46
CA LEU A 201 -6.06 12.73 -15.59
C LEU A 201 -6.38 14.23 -15.65
N VAL A 202 -6.77 14.82 -14.53
CA VAL A 202 -7.22 16.21 -14.46
C VAL A 202 -6.26 17.05 -13.64
N ASN A 203 -5.63 18.04 -14.25
CA ASN A 203 -4.79 19.01 -13.54
C ASN A 203 -5.66 20.09 -12.91
N ILE A 204 -5.64 20.16 -11.55
CA ILE A 204 -6.40 21.13 -10.77
C ILE A 204 -5.57 22.42 -10.62
N LYS A 205 -5.80 23.38 -11.49
CA LYS A 205 -5.03 24.63 -11.57
C LYS A 205 -5.03 25.45 -10.27
N SER A 206 -6.11 25.39 -9.51
CA SER A 206 -6.27 26.11 -8.24
C SER A 206 -5.48 25.48 -7.08
N SER A 207 -5.00 24.23 -7.25
CA SER A 207 -4.30 23.48 -6.20
C SER A 207 -2.99 22.89 -6.71
N LYS A 208 -1.91 23.63 -6.49
CA LYS A 208 -0.56 23.21 -6.90
C LYS A 208 -0.18 21.87 -6.28
N GLY A 209 0.29 20.95 -7.11
CA GLY A 209 0.70 19.62 -6.69
C GLY A 209 -0.42 18.58 -6.71
N GLU A 210 -1.65 18.93 -7.12
CA GLU A 210 -2.78 18.02 -7.15
C GLU A 210 -3.27 17.74 -8.56
N LEU A 211 -3.39 16.43 -8.89
CA LEU A 211 -4.06 15.97 -10.10
C LEU A 211 -5.14 14.95 -9.70
N ALA A 212 -6.34 15.13 -10.24
CA ALA A 212 -7.43 14.19 -9.97
C ALA A 212 -7.46 13.06 -10.99
N LEU A 213 -7.93 11.89 -10.57
CA LEU A 213 -8.23 10.75 -11.43
C LEU A 213 -9.74 10.52 -11.42
N ARG A 214 -10.37 10.52 -12.60
CA ARG A 214 -11.79 10.22 -12.78
C ARG A 214 -12.04 9.33 -14.00
N VAL A 215 -13.18 8.67 -14.03
CA VAL A 215 -13.62 7.86 -15.19
C VAL A 215 -14.69 8.63 -15.93
N GLY A 216 -14.41 9.02 -17.17
CA GLY A 216 -15.30 9.91 -17.93
C GLY A 216 -15.60 11.20 -17.16
N ASP A 217 -16.88 11.46 -16.93
CA ASP A 217 -17.35 12.65 -16.19
C ASP A 217 -17.82 12.33 -14.76
N ALA A 218 -17.47 11.13 -14.25
CA ALA A 218 -17.77 10.76 -12.87
C ALA A 218 -16.95 11.58 -11.84
N GLU A 219 -17.40 11.56 -10.60
CA GLU A 219 -16.67 12.17 -9.48
C GLU A 219 -15.24 11.58 -9.34
N PRO A 220 -14.23 12.38 -9.00
CA PRO A 220 -12.89 11.89 -8.80
C PRO A 220 -12.84 10.73 -7.78
N PHE A 221 -12.23 9.63 -8.17
CA PHE A 221 -11.97 8.49 -7.29
C PHE A 221 -10.55 8.47 -6.73
N GLY A 222 -9.63 9.14 -7.41
CA GLY A 222 -8.22 9.16 -7.08
C GLY A 222 -7.63 10.56 -7.09
N LEU A 223 -6.57 10.71 -6.33
CA LEU A 223 -5.77 11.92 -6.23
C LEU A 223 -4.30 11.59 -6.34
N ILE A 224 -3.60 12.28 -7.23
CA ILE A 224 -2.14 12.33 -7.26
C ILE A 224 -1.72 13.61 -6.56
N ASN A 225 -0.83 13.51 -5.57
CA ASN A 225 -0.27 14.68 -4.90
C ASN A 225 1.26 14.60 -4.93
N ILE A 226 1.87 15.48 -5.71
CA ILE A 226 3.31 15.49 -6.01
C ILE A 226 3.85 16.91 -6.05
N GLY A 227 5.17 17.07 -5.97
CA GLY A 227 5.78 18.41 -5.97
C GLY A 227 5.80 19.10 -7.31
N ASP A 228 5.97 18.34 -8.39
CA ASP A 228 6.04 18.81 -9.77
C ASP A 228 4.88 18.27 -10.59
N ASP A 229 3.70 18.80 -10.33
CA ASP A 229 2.47 18.44 -11.03
C ASP A 229 2.48 18.88 -12.49
N ALA A 230 3.07 20.02 -12.79
CA ALA A 230 3.13 20.56 -14.14
C ALA A 230 4.03 19.73 -15.06
N GLY A 231 5.23 19.35 -14.57
CA GLY A 231 6.16 18.50 -15.31
C GLY A 231 5.58 17.10 -15.53
N PHE A 232 4.97 16.50 -14.50
CA PHE A 232 4.30 15.23 -14.62
C PHE A 232 3.12 15.27 -15.61
N PHE A 233 2.28 16.31 -15.51
CA PHE A 233 1.13 16.46 -16.39
C PHE A 233 1.55 16.63 -17.86
N GLY A 234 2.57 17.44 -18.15
CA GLY A 234 3.10 17.62 -19.50
C GLY A 234 3.62 16.32 -20.12
N MET A 235 4.29 15.46 -19.31
CA MET A 235 4.73 14.13 -19.76
C MET A 235 3.53 13.19 -19.98
N ALA A 236 2.49 13.29 -19.15
CA ALA A 236 1.32 12.44 -19.22
C ALA A 236 0.36 12.81 -20.36
N GLU A 237 0.41 14.04 -20.89
CA GLU A 237 -0.42 14.47 -22.03
C GLU A 237 -0.16 13.65 -23.31
N ASP A 238 1.05 13.10 -23.48
CA ASP A 238 1.44 12.28 -24.64
C ASP A 238 1.07 10.79 -24.51
N VAL A 239 0.47 10.38 -23.39
CA VAL A 239 0.14 8.97 -23.11
C VAL A 239 -1.24 8.61 -23.69
N GLU A 240 -1.28 7.68 -24.64
CA GLU A 240 -2.52 7.26 -25.29
C GLU A 240 -3.49 6.47 -24.41
N ALA A 241 -3.02 5.91 -23.27
CA ALA A 241 -3.82 5.03 -22.44
C ALA A 241 -4.99 5.71 -21.73
N PHE A 242 -4.92 7.02 -21.52
CA PHE A 242 -5.93 7.84 -20.81
C PHE A 242 -6.00 9.25 -21.41
N ASP A 243 -7.04 9.98 -21.04
CA ASP A 243 -7.23 11.36 -21.49
C ASP A 243 -6.66 12.33 -20.45
N SER A 244 -6.11 13.47 -20.89
CA SER A 244 -5.60 14.53 -20.03
C SER A 244 -6.46 15.80 -20.16
N GLU A 245 -6.85 16.40 -19.02
CA GLU A 245 -7.73 17.55 -18.94
C GLU A 245 -7.22 18.57 -17.92
N ARG A 246 -7.52 19.86 -18.12
CA ARG A 246 -7.21 20.94 -17.19
C ARG A 246 -8.49 21.48 -16.59
N ASP A 247 -8.54 21.57 -15.27
CA ASP A 247 -9.66 22.16 -14.53
C ASP A 247 -9.20 23.46 -13.84
N ASP A 248 -9.70 24.58 -14.34
CA ASP A 248 -9.36 25.91 -13.82
C ASP A 248 -10.19 26.28 -12.59
N PHE A 249 -11.28 25.56 -12.31
CA PHE A 249 -12.27 25.89 -11.26
C PHE A 249 -12.35 24.86 -10.13
N GLY A 250 -11.71 23.70 -10.28
CA GLY A 250 -11.71 22.62 -9.28
C GLY A 250 -11.09 23.06 -7.96
N GLY A 251 -11.66 22.64 -6.84
CA GLY A 251 -11.12 22.89 -5.51
C GLY A 251 -10.06 21.86 -5.09
N ALA A 252 -9.24 22.21 -4.09
CA ALA A 252 -8.26 21.30 -3.50
C ALA A 252 -8.92 20.02 -2.95
N LEU A 253 -8.40 18.86 -3.34
CA LEU A 253 -8.96 17.56 -2.95
C LEU A 253 -8.24 16.94 -1.75
N PHE A 254 -6.95 17.22 -1.56
CA PHE A 254 -6.15 16.58 -0.50
C PHE A 254 -6.72 16.83 0.90
N GLY A 255 -7.20 18.04 1.16
CA GLY A 255 -7.84 18.40 2.44
C GLY A 255 -9.10 17.60 2.75
N THR A 256 -9.78 17.07 1.71
CA THR A 256 -11.03 16.30 1.86
C THR A 256 -10.82 14.80 2.08
N LEU A 257 -9.58 14.30 1.97
CA LEU A 257 -9.26 12.88 2.04
C LEU A 257 -9.81 12.20 3.32
N ASN A 258 -9.75 12.86 4.45
CA ASN A 258 -10.18 12.32 5.74
C ASN A 258 -11.64 12.64 6.10
N ASN A 259 -12.38 13.32 5.22
CA ASN A 259 -13.79 13.61 5.45
C ASN A 259 -14.62 12.32 5.37
N LYS A 260 -15.68 12.23 6.16
CA LYS A 260 -16.55 11.02 6.20
C LYS A 260 -17.27 10.74 4.89
N ASP A 261 -17.51 11.78 4.10
CA ASP A 261 -18.17 11.76 2.78
C ASP A 261 -17.19 11.72 1.60
N SER A 262 -15.89 11.65 1.89
CA SER A 262 -14.86 11.64 0.84
C SER A 262 -15.11 10.54 -0.20
N ARG A 263 -15.13 10.95 -1.47
CA ARG A 263 -15.24 10.05 -2.63
C ARG A 263 -13.90 9.45 -3.03
N LEU A 264 -12.78 10.00 -2.54
CA LEU A 264 -11.45 9.53 -2.88
C LEU A 264 -11.18 8.14 -2.29
N ASN A 265 -10.77 7.23 -3.15
CA ASN A 265 -10.49 5.82 -2.87
C ASN A 265 -9.01 5.48 -3.07
N VAL A 266 -8.31 6.25 -3.92
CA VAL A 266 -6.91 6.05 -4.27
C VAL A 266 -6.14 7.34 -4.04
N LEU A 267 -4.97 7.23 -3.43
CA LEU A 267 -4.03 8.33 -3.25
C LEU A 267 -2.68 7.91 -3.79
N ILE A 268 -2.15 8.66 -4.74
CA ILE A 268 -0.85 8.42 -5.34
C ILE A 268 0.05 9.59 -4.99
N GLY A 269 1.23 9.31 -4.44
CA GLY A 269 2.13 10.36 -4.03
C GLY A 269 3.59 10.01 -4.09
N SER A 270 4.41 11.06 -4.05
CA SER A 270 5.85 10.96 -3.88
C SER A 270 6.23 10.89 -2.39
N ARG A 271 7.54 10.83 -2.10
CA ARG A 271 8.10 10.77 -0.74
C ARG A 271 7.57 11.83 0.24
N LYS A 272 7.01 12.95 -0.23
CA LYS A 272 6.44 13.99 0.65
C LYS A 272 5.33 13.48 1.57
N PHE A 273 4.65 12.38 1.19
CA PHE A 273 3.66 11.76 2.06
C PHE A 273 4.22 11.12 3.33
N THR A 274 5.51 10.87 3.37
CA THR A 274 6.14 10.34 4.58
C THR A 274 6.18 11.37 5.72
N GLU A 275 6.11 12.66 5.38
CA GLU A 275 6.24 13.74 6.34
C GLU A 275 4.88 14.39 6.67
N GLY A 276 4.40 14.22 7.90
CA GLY A 276 3.27 14.98 8.44
C GLY A 276 1.85 14.46 8.16
N TRP A 277 1.62 13.66 7.12
CA TRP A 277 0.29 13.16 6.79
C TRP A 277 -0.14 11.97 7.67
N SER A 278 -1.41 11.90 8.01
CA SER A 278 -1.99 10.82 8.81
C SER A 278 -3.43 10.54 8.40
N SER A 279 -3.76 9.26 8.23
CA SER A 279 -5.12 8.81 7.97
C SER A 279 -5.37 7.44 8.59
N TRP A 280 -6.53 7.26 9.21
CA TRP A 280 -7.01 5.98 9.71
C TRP A 280 -7.59 5.10 8.60
N ARG A 281 -7.80 5.69 7.42
CA ARG A 281 -8.40 5.05 6.26
C ARG A 281 -7.44 4.09 5.54
N VAL A 282 -6.12 4.24 5.69
CA VAL A 282 -5.13 3.44 4.95
C VAL A 282 -5.35 1.96 5.23
N SER A 283 -5.72 1.21 4.20
CA SER A 283 -6.00 -0.23 4.28
C SER A 283 -5.14 -1.04 3.31
N THR A 284 -4.62 -0.37 2.28
CA THR A 284 -3.79 -0.96 1.24
C THR A 284 -2.68 0.02 0.88
N MET A 285 -1.46 -0.46 0.75
CA MET A 285 -0.28 0.32 0.38
C MET A 285 0.43 -0.32 -0.80
N GLY A 286 0.68 0.45 -1.85
CA GLY A 286 1.54 0.11 -2.97
C GLY A 286 2.89 0.83 -2.83
N LEU A 287 3.99 0.08 -2.74
CA LEU A 287 5.33 0.62 -2.65
C LEU A 287 6.08 0.34 -3.96
N LEU A 288 6.46 1.38 -4.69
CA LEU A 288 7.08 1.28 -6.00
C LEU A 288 8.55 1.70 -5.92
N ASN A 289 9.42 0.91 -6.51
CA ASN A 289 10.86 1.19 -6.65
C ASN A 289 11.57 1.64 -5.36
N MET A 290 11.11 1.15 -4.20
CA MET A 290 11.70 1.48 -2.90
C MET A 290 13.00 0.69 -2.70
N GLY A 291 14.14 1.40 -2.66
CA GLY A 291 15.47 0.83 -2.53
C GLY A 291 15.92 0.61 -1.08
N GLN A 292 17.11 -0.03 -0.91
CA GLN A 292 17.69 -0.33 0.42
C GLN A 292 18.01 0.92 1.25
N GLY A 293 18.24 2.08 0.62
CA GLY A 293 18.51 3.35 1.32
C GLY A 293 17.27 3.97 2.00
N GLU A 294 16.08 3.45 1.78
CA GLU A 294 14.80 4.05 2.17
C GLU A 294 14.12 3.36 3.34
N GLY A 295 14.83 2.47 4.04
CA GLY A 295 14.26 1.67 5.12
C GLY A 295 13.56 2.46 6.21
N SER A 296 14.09 3.61 6.61
CA SER A 296 13.44 4.48 7.62
C SER A 296 12.12 5.07 7.12
N GLN A 297 11.99 5.37 5.84
CA GLN A 297 10.76 5.89 5.24
C GLN A 297 9.69 4.80 5.16
N ILE A 298 10.07 3.58 4.76
CA ILE A 298 9.17 2.43 4.72
C ILE A 298 8.63 2.12 6.11
N ILE A 299 9.46 2.15 7.16
CA ILE A 299 9.03 1.96 8.54
C ILE A 299 8.04 3.05 8.97
N GLN A 300 8.28 4.31 8.59
CA GLN A 300 7.36 5.41 8.89
C GLN A 300 6.00 5.25 8.17
N LEU A 301 6.02 4.88 6.88
CA LEU A 301 4.81 4.60 6.10
C LEU A 301 4.05 3.43 6.70
N PHE A 302 4.74 2.35 7.00
CA PHE A 302 4.18 1.18 7.65
C PHE A 302 3.53 1.54 8.99
N GLY A 303 4.24 2.27 9.86
CA GLY A 303 3.71 2.73 11.14
C GLY A 303 2.45 3.61 11.03
N ARG A 304 2.25 4.28 9.88
CA ARG A 304 1.00 5.01 9.59
C ARG A 304 -0.08 4.10 9.05
N GLY A 305 0.28 3.12 8.22
CA GLY A 305 -0.66 2.18 7.62
C GLY A 305 -1.31 1.23 8.62
N VAL A 306 -0.55 0.78 9.64
CA VAL A 306 -1.04 -0.15 10.68
C VAL A 306 -1.95 0.51 11.72
N ARG A 307 -2.21 1.81 11.65
CA ARG A 307 -3.06 2.49 12.61
C ARG A 307 -4.49 1.96 12.58
N LEU A 308 -5.01 1.64 13.74
CA LEU A 308 -6.35 1.11 13.95
C LEU A 308 -6.99 1.86 15.14
N LYS A 309 -8.24 2.29 14.99
CA LYS A 309 -9.02 2.83 16.12
C LYS A 309 -9.50 1.73 17.04
N GLY A 310 -10.00 0.63 16.46
CA GLY A 310 -10.53 -0.51 17.18
C GLY A 310 -11.84 -0.26 17.91
N LYS A 311 -12.41 -1.31 18.47
CA LYS A 311 -13.65 -1.22 19.26
C LYS A 311 -13.43 -0.32 20.49
N GLY A 312 -14.30 0.67 20.67
CA GLY A 312 -14.22 1.61 21.79
C GLY A 312 -12.92 2.44 21.81
N PHE A 313 -12.27 2.67 20.67
CA PHE A 313 -10.96 3.34 20.55
C PHE A 313 -9.83 2.64 21.32
N SER A 314 -9.90 1.32 21.45
CA SER A 314 -8.87 0.50 22.11
C SER A 314 -7.52 0.50 21.40
N LEU A 315 -7.48 0.90 20.13
CA LEU A 315 -6.34 0.81 19.20
C LEU A 315 -5.90 -0.63 18.90
N LYS A 316 -6.66 -1.62 19.39
CA LYS A 316 -6.35 -3.05 19.29
C LYS A 316 -7.23 -3.75 18.25
N ARG A 317 -6.66 -4.80 17.65
CA ARG A 317 -7.41 -5.75 16.82
C ARG A 317 -8.43 -6.48 17.68
N THR A 318 -9.56 -6.78 17.07
CA THR A 318 -10.64 -7.56 17.70
C THR A 318 -10.22 -9.02 17.82
N LEU A 319 -10.34 -9.58 19.00
CA LEU A 319 -10.06 -11.00 19.23
C LEU A 319 -11.00 -11.90 18.40
N PRO A 320 -10.55 -13.07 17.94
CA PRO A 320 -11.34 -13.94 17.06
C PRO A 320 -12.74 -14.26 17.58
N GLN A 321 -12.88 -14.49 18.90
CA GLN A 321 -14.18 -14.80 19.55
C GLN A 321 -15.14 -13.61 19.61
N ASP A 322 -14.61 -12.36 19.52
CA ASP A 322 -15.40 -11.13 19.62
C ASP A 322 -15.79 -10.56 18.23
N ARG A 323 -15.35 -11.23 17.16
CA ARG A 323 -15.65 -10.81 15.79
C ARG A 323 -17.08 -11.16 15.41
N PRO A 324 -17.84 -10.23 14.83
CA PRO A 324 -19.17 -10.53 14.33
C PRO A 324 -19.09 -11.55 13.18
N LYS A 325 -19.96 -12.58 13.25
CA LYS A 325 -19.97 -13.64 12.23
C LYS A 325 -20.38 -13.10 10.86
N GLY A 326 -19.71 -13.56 9.81
CA GLY A 326 -20.00 -13.20 8.41
C GLY A 326 -19.53 -11.80 7.98
N VAL A 327 -19.00 -10.98 8.88
CA VAL A 327 -18.53 -9.61 8.57
C VAL A 327 -17.09 -9.59 8.05
N HIS A 328 -16.32 -10.65 8.30
CA HIS A 328 -14.90 -10.74 7.95
C HIS A 328 -14.07 -9.56 8.46
N LEU A 329 -14.30 -9.17 9.72
CA LEU A 329 -13.64 -8.01 10.35
C LEU A 329 -12.10 -8.13 10.33
N ASP A 330 -11.57 -9.36 10.36
CA ASP A 330 -10.13 -9.63 10.20
C ASP A 330 -9.53 -9.09 8.90
N LYS A 331 -10.33 -9.04 7.82
CA LYS A 331 -9.90 -8.45 6.53
C LYS A 331 -9.88 -6.92 6.58
N LEU A 332 -10.74 -6.31 7.39
CA LEU A 332 -10.83 -4.85 7.56
C LEU A 332 -9.81 -4.32 8.58
N GLU A 333 -9.46 -5.13 9.58
CA GLU A 333 -8.39 -4.86 10.55
C GLU A 333 -7.01 -5.29 10.01
N ALA A 334 -6.85 -5.38 8.69
CA ALA A 334 -5.60 -5.73 8.00
C ALA A 334 -5.11 -4.60 7.10
N LEU A 335 -3.79 -4.48 7.01
CA LEU A 335 -3.07 -3.66 6.05
C LEU A 335 -2.48 -4.58 4.97
N ASN A 336 -2.91 -4.40 3.73
CA ASN A 336 -2.31 -5.06 2.58
C ASN A 336 -1.12 -4.23 2.09
N ILE A 337 0.04 -4.85 1.91
CA ILE A 337 1.24 -4.18 1.41
C ILE A 337 1.66 -4.89 0.13
N PHE A 338 1.64 -4.16 -0.95
CA PHE A 338 2.11 -4.59 -2.26
C PHE A 338 3.41 -3.87 -2.59
N SER A 339 4.35 -4.56 -3.18
CA SER A 339 5.56 -3.92 -3.67
C SER A 339 5.85 -4.30 -5.10
N VAL A 340 6.35 -3.33 -5.84
CA VAL A 340 6.77 -3.45 -7.21
C VAL A 340 8.23 -3.05 -7.26
N ARG A 341 9.09 -3.93 -7.79
CA ARG A 341 10.55 -3.71 -7.92
C ARG A 341 11.22 -3.20 -6.63
N ALA A 342 10.68 -3.56 -5.46
CA ALA A 342 11.20 -3.10 -4.18
C ALA A 342 12.16 -4.14 -3.57
N SER A 343 13.45 -3.99 -3.84
CA SER A 343 14.52 -4.85 -3.29
C SER A 343 14.58 -4.81 -1.75
N TYR A 344 14.11 -3.73 -1.14
CA TYR A 344 14.06 -3.59 0.32
C TYR A 344 12.99 -4.46 0.99
N MET A 345 11.97 -4.94 0.26
CA MET A 345 10.88 -5.70 0.89
C MET A 345 11.33 -7.06 1.43
N ALA A 346 12.38 -7.66 0.87
CA ALA A 346 12.99 -8.85 1.45
C ALA A 346 13.62 -8.51 2.83
N ALA A 347 14.41 -7.46 2.89
CA ALA A 347 15.01 -6.98 4.13
C ALA A 347 13.95 -6.52 5.17
N PHE A 348 12.86 -5.92 4.72
CA PHE A 348 11.73 -5.55 5.60
C PHE A 348 10.99 -6.77 6.14
N LYS A 349 10.78 -7.80 5.32
CA LYS A 349 10.24 -9.10 5.78
C LYS A 349 11.16 -9.74 6.82
N ASP A 350 12.47 -9.71 6.58
CA ASP A 350 13.44 -10.28 7.52
C ASP A 350 13.48 -9.46 8.81
N TYR A 351 13.44 -8.15 8.75
CA TYR A 351 13.29 -7.27 9.92
C TYR A 351 12.03 -7.64 10.73
N LEU A 352 10.87 -7.75 10.09
CA LEU A 352 9.63 -8.14 10.78
C LEU A 352 9.71 -9.55 11.38
N ARG A 353 10.46 -10.48 10.77
CA ARG A 353 10.70 -11.82 11.32
C ARG A 353 11.66 -11.78 12.50
N GLU A 354 12.74 -11.04 12.41
CA GLU A 354 13.71 -10.85 13.53
C GLU A 354 13.02 -10.24 14.74
N GLU A 355 12.08 -9.32 14.51
CA GLU A 355 11.18 -8.77 15.53
C GLU A 355 10.09 -9.76 16.00
N GLY A 356 10.03 -10.97 15.44
CA GLY A 356 9.06 -12.01 15.81
C GLY A 356 7.62 -11.78 15.34
N ILE A 357 7.40 -10.85 14.40
CA ILE A 357 6.08 -10.34 14.00
C ILE A 357 5.46 -11.18 12.87
N MET A 358 6.26 -11.74 11.97
CA MET A 358 5.77 -12.62 10.92
C MET A 358 5.67 -14.07 11.39
N ARG A 359 4.50 -14.48 11.84
CA ARG A 359 4.15 -15.89 11.76
C ARG A 359 3.90 -16.23 10.30
N CYS A 360 4.68 -17.18 9.75
CA CYS A 360 4.30 -17.81 8.49
C CYS A 360 2.83 -18.16 8.58
N THR A 361 2.01 -17.64 7.68
CA THR A 361 0.65 -18.16 7.45
C THR A 361 0.80 -19.55 6.82
N VAL A 362 1.22 -20.52 7.63
CA VAL A 362 1.06 -21.93 7.31
C VAL A 362 -0.43 -22.20 7.43
N ASN A 363 -1.04 -22.58 6.30
CA ASN A 363 -2.40 -23.05 6.19
C ASN A 363 -2.77 -23.91 7.41
N ARG A 364 -3.63 -23.40 8.29
CA ARG A 364 -4.33 -24.19 9.32
C ARG A 364 -5.38 -25.09 8.69
N ARG A 365 -5.04 -25.85 7.65
CA ARG A 365 -5.89 -26.90 7.07
C ARG A 365 -5.41 -28.32 7.37
N GLN A 366 -4.58 -28.49 8.40
CA GLN A 366 -4.21 -29.84 8.86
C GLN A 366 -4.26 -29.91 10.39
N LEU A 367 -5.41 -29.70 10.98
CA LEU A 367 -5.77 -30.19 12.31
C LEU A 367 -7.29 -30.02 12.49
N LEU A 368 -8.02 -30.90 11.88
CA LEU A 368 -9.33 -31.42 12.32
C LEU A 368 -9.50 -32.81 11.69
#